data_4a852b63f0869c723bbe5755a14b21fe
#
_entry.id   4a852b63f0869c723bbe5755a14b21fe
#
_cell.length_a   1.000
_cell.length_b   1.000
_cell.length_c   1.000
_cell.angle_alpha   90.00
_cell.angle_beta   90.00
_cell.angle_gamma   90.00
#
_symmetry.space_group_name_H-M   'P 1'
#
loop_
_entity.id
_entity.type
_entity.pdbx_description
1 polymer ?
#
loop_
_entity_poly.entity_id
_entity_poly.type
_entity_poly.pdbx_seq_one_letter_code
_entity_poly.pdbx_strand_id
1 'polypeptide(L)'
;MRYFANTSWMMVEKILRMFVGLFVGIWIARYLGPEQFGLLSYAQSFVFLFIAIATLGLDGIVVRELVKDESRRDKLLGTAFGLKLMGAIMILPVLALAVQLTSNDDYTNLLVFIIASATIFQSFNVIDFYYQSKVLSKYVALANGISLALSSIIKLVLL
;
A
#
# COMPACT_ATOMS: atom_id res chain seq x y z
N MET A 1 -5.44 29.06 -5.18
CA MET A 1 -6.54 28.14 -5.51
C MET A 1 -6.09 26.71 -5.89
N ARG A 2 -4.98 26.52 -6.60
CA ARG A 2 -4.51 25.16 -7.01
C ARG A 2 -4.22 24.21 -5.82
N TYR A 3 -3.65 24.71 -4.73
CA TYR A 3 -3.32 23.89 -3.55
C TYR A 3 -4.58 23.38 -2.84
N PHE A 4 -5.60 24.23 -2.65
CA PHE A 4 -6.87 23.82 -2.03
C PHE A 4 -7.56 22.73 -2.85
N ALA A 5 -7.67 22.93 -4.18
CA ALA A 5 -8.24 21.91 -5.06
C ALA A 5 -7.48 20.59 -5.00
N ASN A 6 -6.15 20.63 -4.96
CA ASN A 6 -5.31 19.43 -4.87
C ASN A 6 -5.53 18.68 -3.55
N THR A 7 -5.56 19.42 -2.43
CA THR A 7 -5.82 18.84 -1.10
C THR A 7 -7.22 18.23 -1.03
N SER A 8 -8.22 18.93 -1.61
CA SER A 8 -9.60 18.43 -1.65
C SER A 8 -9.69 17.11 -2.43
N TRP A 9 -9.01 16.98 -3.58
CA TRP A 9 -8.96 15.72 -4.33
C TRP A 9 -8.37 14.58 -3.52
N MET A 10 -7.27 14.83 -2.81
CA MET A 10 -6.64 13.83 -1.93
C MET A 10 -7.56 13.44 -0.76
N MET A 11 -8.28 14.40 -0.18
CA MET A 11 -9.23 14.12 0.91
C MET A 11 -10.42 13.28 0.42
N VAL A 12 -11.03 13.68 -0.69
CA VAL A 12 -12.16 12.95 -1.29
C VAL A 12 -11.74 11.51 -1.64
N GLU A 13 -10.57 11.31 -2.24
CA GLU A 13 -10.04 9.98 -2.54
C GLU A 13 -9.89 9.13 -1.27
N LYS A 14 -9.29 9.69 -0.22
CA LYS A 14 -9.12 8.96 1.05
C LYS A 14 -10.46 8.60 1.71
N ILE A 15 -11.41 9.53 1.71
CA ILE A 15 -12.76 9.29 2.26
C ILE A 15 -13.47 8.20 1.46
N LEU A 16 -13.46 8.26 0.14
CA LEU A 16 -14.04 7.24 -0.73
C LEU A 16 -13.39 5.88 -0.49
N ARG A 17 -12.06 5.83 -0.41
CA ARG A 17 -11.31 4.60 -0.11
C ARG A 17 -11.72 4.01 1.24
N MET A 18 -11.91 4.85 2.26
CA MET A 18 -12.34 4.40 3.57
C MET A 18 -13.76 3.81 3.54
N PHE A 19 -14.70 4.48 2.87
CA PHE A 19 -16.08 3.96 2.73
C PHE A 19 -16.12 2.65 1.95
N VAL A 20 -15.51 2.62 0.76
CA VAL A 20 -15.46 1.39 -0.05
C VAL A 20 -14.76 0.27 0.71
N GLY A 21 -13.65 0.56 1.39
CA GLY A 21 -12.93 -0.42 2.22
C GLY A 21 -13.78 -0.98 3.34
N LEU A 22 -14.61 -0.14 4.01
CA LEU A 22 -15.56 -0.58 5.02
C LEU A 22 -16.63 -1.52 4.45
N PHE A 23 -17.28 -1.12 3.36
CA PHE A 23 -18.34 -1.96 2.74
C PHE A 23 -17.78 -3.28 2.24
N VAL A 24 -16.66 -3.26 1.51
CA VAL A 24 -16.01 -4.46 1.01
C VAL A 24 -15.50 -5.32 2.17
N GLY A 25 -14.95 -4.70 3.22
CA GLY A 25 -14.48 -5.40 4.42
C GLY A 25 -15.61 -6.12 5.15
N ILE A 26 -16.77 -5.46 5.34
CA ILE A 26 -17.95 -6.09 5.94
C ILE A 26 -18.45 -7.26 5.09
N TRP A 27 -18.46 -7.09 3.77
CA TRP A 27 -18.85 -8.16 2.85
C TRP A 27 -17.93 -9.37 2.96
N ILE A 28 -16.61 -9.14 2.90
CA ILE A 28 -15.61 -10.20 3.06
C ILE A 28 -15.75 -10.91 4.41
N ALA A 29 -15.96 -10.14 5.50
CA ALA A 29 -16.13 -10.69 6.84
C ALA A 29 -17.38 -11.59 6.94
N ARG A 30 -18.49 -11.21 6.28
CA ARG A 30 -19.72 -12.02 6.24
C ARG A 30 -19.54 -13.30 5.42
N TYR A 31 -18.81 -13.22 4.32
CA TYR A 31 -18.59 -14.36 3.43
C TYR A 31 -17.61 -15.39 4.02
N LEU A 32 -16.48 -14.93 4.53
CA LEU A 32 -15.44 -15.78 5.12
C LEU A 32 -15.82 -16.34 6.50
N GLY A 33 -16.73 -15.66 7.20
CA GLY A 33 -17.00 -15.95 8.61
C GLY A 33 -15.89 -15.44 9.55
N PRO A 34 -16.15 -15.49 10.88
CA PRO A 34 -15.27 -14.85 11.86
C PRO A 34 -13.88 -15.49 11.94
N GLU A 35 -13.76 -16.79 11.75
CA GLU A 35 -12.50 -17.52 11.85
C GLU A 35 -11.54 -17.16 10.69
N GLN A 36 -11.98 -17.34 9.44
CA GLN A 36 -11.17 -17.06 8.26
C GLN A 36 -10.85 -15.56 8.12
N PHE A 37 -11.82 -14.71 8.47
CA PHE A 37 -11.60 -13.27 8.49
C PHE A 37 -10.61 -12.87 9.58
N GLY A 38 -10.63 -13.55 10.72
CA GLY A 38 -9.64 -13.38 11.79
C GLY A 38 -8.23 -13.72 11.33
N LEU A 39 -8.04 -14.86 10.67
CA LEU A 39 -6.74 -15.28 10.12
C LEU A 39 -6.22 -14.30 9.07
N LEU A 40 -7.09 -13.83 8.16
CA LEU A 40 -6.73 -12.84 7.16
C LEU A 40 -6.31 -11.51 7.80
N SER A 41 -7.08 -11.05 8.80
CA SER A 41 -6.80 -9.80 9.52
C SER A 41 -5.51 -9.90 10.33
N TYR A 42 -5.24 -11.04 10.94
CA TYR A 42 -3.99 -11.32 11.64
C TYR A 42 -2.81 -11.25 10.67
N ALA A 43 -2.87 -11.97 9.55
CA ALA A 43 -1.79 -11.98 8.57
C ALA A 43 -1.52 -10.58 7.99
N GLN A 44 -2.57 -9.79 7.70
CA GLN A 44 -2.43 -8.40 7.25
C GLN A 44 -1.76 -7.52 8.33
N SER A 45 -2.21 -7.63 9.58
CA SER A 45 -1.67 -6.84 10.69
C SER A 45 -0.21 -7.20 10.96
N PHE A 46 0.12 -8.50 10.89
CA PHE A 46 1.47 -8.99 11.07
C PHE A 46 2.42 -8.41 10.01
N VAL A 47 2.05 -8.49 8.74
CA VAL A 47 2.85 -7.88 7.64
C VAL A 47 2.93 -6.37 7.79
N PHE A 48 1.84 -5.70 8.21
CA PHE A 48 1.80 -4.25 8.37
C PHE A 48 2.82 -3.72 9.38
N LEU A 49 3.12 -4.46 10.44
CA LEU A 49 4.16 -4.10 11.41
C LEU A 49 5.55 -3.96 10.75
N PHE A 50 5.81 -4.77 9.73
CA PHE A 50 7.10 -4.79 9.04
C PHE A 50 7.15 -3.84 7.83
N ILE A 51 5.99 -3.44 7.27
CA ILE A 51 5.92 -2.49 6.14
C ILE A 51 6.60 -1.16 6.47
N ALA A 52 6.50 -0.70 7.71
CA ALA A 52 7.17 0.53 8.13
C ALA A 52 8.69 0.46 7.92
N ILE A 53 9.29 -0.72 8.12
CA ILE A 53 10.71 -0.97 7.85
C ILE A 53 10.96 -0.99 6.33
N ALA A 54 10.09 -1.64 5.55
CA ALA A 54 10.24 -1.75 4.10
C ALA A 54 10.15 -0.39 3.38
N THR A 55 9.29 0.51 3.87
CA THR A 55 9.10 1.84 3.26
C THR A 55 10.17 2.86 3.63
N LEU A 56 10.94 2.60 4.69
CA LEU A 56 12.03 3.46 5.18
C LEU A 56 11.61 4.92 5.43
N GLY A 57 10.30 5.22 5.49
CA GLY A 57 9.78 6.57 5.66
C GLY A 57 10.13 7.55 4.51
N LEU A 58 10.51 7.03 3.33
CA LEU A 58 11.01 7.83 2.21
C LEU A 58 9.96 8.73 1.55
N ASP A 59 8.68 8.43 1.73
CA ASP A 59 7.58 9.05 0.98
C ASP A 59 7.59 10.58 1.07
N GLY A 60 7.59 11.12 2.28
CA GLY A 60 7.61 12.58 2.49
C GLY A 60 8.94 13.23 2.10
N ILE A 61 10.05 12.50 2.24
CA ILE A 61 11.40 13.02 1.91
C ILE A 61 11.51 13.19 0.40
N VAL A 62 11.12 12.18 -0.37
CA VAL A 62 11.20 12.21 -1.84
C VAL A 62 10.34 13.32 -2.43
N VAL A 63 9.09 13.46 -1.96
CA VAL A 63 8.21 14.56 -2.42
C VAL A 63 8.83 15.92 -2.13
N ARG A 64 9.37 16.12 -0.91
CA ARG A 64 10.00 17.39 -0.54
C ARG A 64 11.21 17.73 -1.39
N GLU A 65 12.07 16.75 -1.64
CA GLU A 65 13.27 16.98 -2.45
C GLU A 65 12.94 17.21 -3.94
N LEU A 66 11.90 16.55 -4.47
CA LEU A 66 11.38 16.80 -5.82
C LEU A 66 10.82 18.22 -5.99
N VAL A 67 10.21 18.79 -4.94
CA VAL A 67 9.71 20.17 -4.97
C VAL A 67 10.86 21.17 -4.97
N LYS A 68 11.99 20.86 -4.28
CA LYS A 68 13.16 21.75 -4.21
C LYS A 68 13.94 21.78 -5.50
N ASP A 69 14.19 20.64 -6.11
CA ASP A 69 15.04 20.52 -7.30
C ASP A 69 14.50 19.45 -8.26
N GLU A 70 13.73 19.92 -9.24
CA GLU A 70 13.16 19.06 -10.28
C GLU A 70 14.21 18.47 -11.22
N SER A 71 15.36 19.10 -11.38
CA SER A 71 16.41 18.62 -12.29
C SER A 71 16.94 17.24 -11.89
N ARG A 72 16.81 16.88 -10.60
CA ARG A 72 17.22 15.61 -10.02
C ARG A 72 16.11 14.55 -9.98
N ARG A 73 14.96 14.82 -10.65
CA ARG A 73 13.78 13.95 -10.63
C ARG A 73 14.11 12.47 -10.87
N ASP A 74 14.75 12.17 -11.98
CA ASP A 74 14.99 10.79 -12.42
C ASP A 74 15.92 10.05 -11.44
N LYS A 75 16.90 10.76 -10.91
CA LYS A 75 17.80 10.23 -9.88
C LYS A 75 17.07 9.97 -8.57
N LEU A 76 16.25 10.92 -8.10
CA LEU A 76 15.50 10.77 -6.85
C LEU A 76 14.46 9.65 -6.93
N LEU A 77 13.67 9.60 -8.01
CA LEU A 77 12.67 8.55 -8.22
C LEU A 77 13.32 7.18 -8.39
N GLY A 78 14.38 7.08 -9.17
CA GLY A 78 15.12 5.82 -9.37
C GLY A 78 15.75 5.31 -8.07
N THR A 79 16.37 6.19 -7.28
CA THR A 79 16.95 5.83 -5.98
C THR A 79 15.85 5.40 -5.00
N ALA A 80 14.75 6.15 -4.91
CA ALA A 80 13.62 5.81 -4.03
C ALA A 80 12.97 4.48 -4.42
N PHE A 81 12.80 4.22 -5.72
CA PHE A 81 12.31 2.94 -6.22
C PHE A 81 13.23 1.79 -5.83
N GLY A 82 14.54 1.94 -6.08
CA GLY A 82 15.53 0.92 -5.72
C GLY A 82 15.55 0.62 -4.23
N LEU A 83 15.54 1.65 -3.37
CA LEU A 83 15.52 1.49 -1.91
C LEU A 83 14.23 0.83 -1.43
N LYS A 84 13.07 1.22 -1.95
CA LYS A 84 11.78 0.59 -1.62
C LYS A 84 11.73 -0.86 -2.08
N LEU A 85 12.22 -1.15 -3.27
CA LEU A 85 12.28 -2.51 -3.79
C LEU A 85 13.20 -3.39 -2.94
N MET A 86 14.38 -2.90 -2.58
CA MET A 86 15.29 -3.60 -1.67
C MET A 86 14.65 -3.81 -0.30
N GLY A 87 14.00 -2.79 0.27
CA GLY A 87 13.26 -2.91 1.53
C GLY A 87 12.17 -3.97 1.46
N ALA A 88 11.38 -3.98 0.39
CA ALA A 88 10.31 -4.97 0.18
C ALA A 88 10.85 -6.40 -0.01
N ILE A 89 12.01 -6.57 -0.63
CA ILE A 89 12.65 -7.89 -0.75
C ILE A 89 13.24 -8.33 0.61
N MET A 90 13.87 -7.39 1.33
CA MET A 90 14.47 -7.70 2.65
C MET A 90 13.44 -8.03 3.73
N ILE A 91 12.19 -7.57 3.56
CA ILE A 91 11.13 -7.90 4.52
C ILE A 91 10.80 -9.41 4.51
N LEU A 92 10.94 -10.10 3.37
CA LEU A 92 10.60 -11.52 3.24
C LEU A 92 11.45 -12.42 4.17
N PRO A 93 12.80 -12.34 4.18
CA PRO A 93 13.58 -13.13 5.13
C PRO A 93 13.36 -12.71 6.58
N VAL A 94 13.11 -11.42 6.86
CA VAL A 94 12.77 -10.96 8.21
C VAL A 94 11.46 -11.58 8.68
N LEU A 95 10.44 -11.61 7.81
CA LEU A 95 9.17 -12.28 8.11
C LEU A 95 9.34 -13.79 8.26
N ALA A 96 10.21 -14.42 7.47
CA ALA A 96 10.49 -15.84 7.61
C ALA A 96 11.07 -16.18 8.99
N LEU A 97 11.94 -15.33 9.52
CA LEU A 97 12.45 -15.49 10.89
C LEU A 97 11.38 -15.18 11.94
N ALA A 98 10.58 -14.12 11.73
CA ALA A 98 9.54 -13.73 12.66
C ALA A 98 8.44 -14.80 12.79
N VAL A 99 8.04 -15.41 11.67
CA VAL A 99 7.06 -16.49 11.64
C VAL A 99 7.53 -17.73 12.42
N GLN A 100 8.84 -18.05 12.40
CA GLN A 100 9.39 -19.16 13.18
C GLN A 100 9.31 -18.93 14.69
N LEU A 101 9.20 -17.69 15.14
CA LEU A 101 9.04 -17.33 16.55
C LEU A 101 7.55 -17.32 16.98
N THR A 102 6.63 -17.52 16.06
CA THR A 102 5.19 -17.59 16.32
C THR A 102 4.69 -19.02 16.16
N SER A 103 3.72 -19.42 16.98
CA SER A 103 3.10 -20.75 16.90
C SER A 103 1.93 -20.76 15.91
N ASN A 104 2.13 -20.21 14.70
CA ASN A 104 1.11 -20.19 13.66
C ASN A 104 1.08 -21.53 12.93
N ASP A 105 -0.09 -21.85 12.37
CA ASP A 105 -0.25 -22.96 11.43
C ASP A 105 0.33 -22.62 10.04
N ASP A 106 0.57 -23.63 9.22
CA ASP A 106 1.16 -23.47 7.88
C ASP A 106 0.30 -22.62 6.96
N TYR A 107 -1.03 -22.67 7.11
CA TYR A 107 -1.96 -21.88 6.32
C TYR A 107 -1.84 -20.38 6.62
N THR A 108 -1.78 -20.02 7.90
CA THR A 108 -1.55 -18.63 8.34
C THR A 108 -0.20 -18.11 7.86
N ASN A 109 0.85 -18.93 7.94
CA ASN A 109 2.16 -18.57 7.44
C ASN A 109 2.15 -18.31 5.93
N LEU A 110 1.47 -19.16 5.16
CA LEU A 110 1.29 -18.98 3.71
C LEU A 110 0.59 -17.65 3.40
N LEU A 111 -0.49 -17.30 4.15
CA LEU A 111 -1.18 -16.03 3.98
C LEU A 111 -0.25 -14.84 4.24
N VAL A 112 0.58 -14.90 5.30
CA VAL A 112 1.58 -13.86 5.60
C VAL A 112 2.52 -13.66 4.42
N PHE A 113 3.06 -14.73 3.83
CA PHE A 113 3.98 -14.62 2.69
C PHE A 113 3.32 -14.11 1.42
N ILE A 114 2.07 -14.51 1.13
CA ILE A 114 1.31 -14.00 -0.01
C ILE A 114 1.10 -12.48 0.13
N ILE A 115 0.66 -12.03 1.31
CA ILE A 115 0.43 -10.61 1.58
C ILE A 115 1.75 -9.83 1.54
N ALA A 116 2.81 -10.38 2.13
CA ALA A 116 4.14 -9.77 2.11
C ALA A 116 4.69 -9.62 0.69
N SER A 117 4.52 -10.61 -0.17
CA SER A 117 4.94 -10.56 -1.56
C SER A 117 4.25 -9.43 -2.34
N ALA A 118 3.00 -9.13 -2.01
CA ALA A 118 2.27 -8.01 -2.61
C ALA A 118 2.90 -6.65 -2.29
N THR A 119 3.67 -6.53 -1.19
CA THR A 119 4.35 -5.27 -0.83
C THR A 119 5.43 -4.86 -1.83
N ILE A 120 5.99 -5.81 -2.60
CA ILE A 120 6.95 -5.52 -3.67
C ILE A 120 6.35 -4.56 -4.69
N PHE A 121 5.06 -4.72 -5.01
CA PHE A 121 4.36 -3.84 -5.94
C PHE A 121 4.15 -2.42 -5.39
N GLN A 122 4.21 -2.22 -4.08
CA GLN A 122 4.15 -0.88 -3.48
C GLN A 122 5.36 -0.01 -3.83
N SER A 123 6.47 -0.60 -4.30
CA SER A 123 7.63 0.17 -4.77
C SER A 123 7.27 1.07 -5.96
N PHE A 124 6.28 0.71 -6.76
CA PHE A 124 5.79 1.53 -7.88
C PHE A 124 5.06 2.80 -7.46
N ASN A 125 4.63 2.91 -6.19
CA ASN A 125 4.01 4.13 -5.65
C ASN A 125 4.96 5.34 -5.68
N VAL A 126 6.23 5.14 -5.99
CA VAL A 126 7.20 6.22 -6.22
C VAL A 126 6.72 7.17 -7.32
N ILE A 127 5.97 6.69 -8.31
CA ILE A 127 5.38 7.50 -9.38
C ILE A 127 4.40 8.54 -8.80
N ASP A 128 3.65 8.19 -7.77
CA ASP A 128 2.69 9.08 -7.11
C ASP A 128 3.39 10.30 -6.48
N PHE A 129 4.63 10.15 -6.02
CA PHE A 129 5.41 11.24 -5.42
C PHE A 129 5.72 12.34 -6.43
N TYR A 130 5.96 11.98 -7.69
CA TYR A 130 6.15 12.94 -8.75
C TYR A 130 4.89 13.78 -8.98
N TYR A 131 3.74 13.14 -9.11
CA TYR A 131 2.46 13.85 -9.29
C TYR A 131 2.10 14.72 -8.07
N GLN A 132 2.41 14.25 -6.86
CA GLN A 132 2.21 15.02 -5.63
C GLN A 132 3.12 16.26 -5.61
N SER A 133 4.39 16.14 -5.99
CA SER A 133 5.33 17.26 -6.05
C SER A 133 4.91 18.34 -7.06
N LYS A 134 4.17 17.97 -8.11
CA LYS A 134 3.62 18.85 -9.13
C LYS A 134 2.23 19.43 -8.82
N VAL A 135 1.67 19.12 -7.64
CA VAL A 135 0.29 19.51 -7.28
C VAL A 135 -0.73 18.97 -8.31
N LEU A 136 -0.47 17.78 -8.82
CA LEU A 136 -1.29 17.07 -9.81
C LEU A 136 -1.97 15.83 -9.21
N SER A 137 -2.26 15.84 -7.91
CA SER A 137 -2.82 14.70 -7.17
C SER A 137 -4.17 14.22 -7.70
N LYS A 138 -4.89 15.04 -8.51
CA LYS A 138 -6.12 14.59 -9.17
C LYS A 138 -5.91 13.35 -10.05
N TYR A 139 -4.78 13.23 -10.73
CA TYR A 139 -4.48 12.06 -11.58
C TYR A 139 -4.20 10.82 -10.73
N VAL A 140 -3.47 10.99 -9.62
CA VAL A 140 -3.26 9.93 -8.62
C VAL A 140 -4.58 9.49 -8.01
N ALA A 141 -5.44 10.44 -7.61
CA ALA A 141 -6.75 10.14 -7.04
C ALA A 141 -7.65 9.39 -8.02
N LEU A 142 -7.66 9.76 -9.30
CA LEU A 142 -8.42 9.06 -10.34
C LEU A 142 -7.87 7.64 -10.58
N ALA A 143 -6.55 7.48 -10.72
CA ALA A 143 -5.93 6.18 -10.91
C ALA A 143 -6.20 5.24 -9.72
N ASN A 144 -6.05 5.75 -8.49
CA ASN A 144 -6.36 5.02 -7.28
C ASN A 144 -7.86 4.68 -7.16
N GLY A 145 -8.74 5.59 -7.56
CA GLY A 145 -10.19 5.36 -7.59
C GLY A 145 -10.58 4.24 -8.55
N ILE A 146 -10.02 4.23 -9.77
CA ILE A 146 -10.23 3.17 -10.77
C ILE A 146 -9.69 1.84 -10.24
N SER A 147 -8.47 1.83 -9.68
CA SER A 147 -7.86 0.63 -9.08
C SER A 147 -8.71 0.08 -7.94
N LEU A 148 -9.24 0.96 -7.08
CA LEU A 148 -10.13 0.59 -5.98
C LEU A 148 -11.43 -0.05 -6.50
N ALA A 149 -12.05 0.55 -7.52
CA ALA A 149 -13.28 0.02 -8.12
C ALA A 149 -13.03 -1.37 -8.74
N LEU A 150 -11.98 -1.50 -9.56
CA LEU A 150 -11.61 -2.77 -10.19
C LEU A 150 -11.31 -3.86 -9.15
N SER A 151 -10.49 -3.54 -8.16
CA SER A 151 -10.15 -4.50 -7.10
C SER A 151 -11.36 -4.90 -6.26
N SER A 152 -12.28 -3.97 -6.01
CA SER A 152 -13.53 -4.27 -5.29
C SER A 152 -14.45 -5.17 -6.09
N ILE A 153 -14.60 -4.91 -7.40
CA ILE A 153 -15.40 -5.77 -8.30
C ILE A 153 -14.79 -7.17 -8.35
N ILE A 154 -13.48 -7.28 -8.55
CA ILE A 154 -12.79 -8.57 -8.58
C ILE A 154 -13.02 -9.34 -7.27
N LYS A 155 -12.90 -8.69 -6.12
CA LYS A 155 -13.16 -9.32 -4.82
C LYS A 155 -14.60 -9.80 -4.68
N LEU A 156 -15.57 -9.01 -5.16
CA LEU A 156 -17.00 -9.38 -5.09
C LEU A 156 -17.36 -10.52 -6.06
N VAL A 157 -16.66 -10.63 -7.19
CA VAL A 157 -16.91 -11.70 -8.19
C VAL A 157 -16.22 -13.00 -7.80
N LEU A 158 -15.06 -12.94 -7.12
CA LEU A 158 -14.29 -14.12 -6.70
C LEU A 158 -14.78 -14.72 -5.38
N LEU A 159 -15.58 -14.00 -4.62
CA LEU A 159 -16.19 -14.43 -3.37
C LEU A 159 -17.63 -14.91 -3.58
#